data_8ef0726b2584f5d3614d459e34539b2a
#
_entry.id   8ef0726b2584f5d3614d459e34539b2a
#
_cell.length_a   1.000
_cell.length_b   1.000
_cell.length_c   1.000
_cell.angle_alpha   90.00
_cell.angle_beta   90.00
_cell.angle_gamma   90.00
#
_symmetry.space_group_name_H-M   'P 1'
#
loop_
_entity.id
_entity.type
_entity.pdbx_description
1 polymer ?
#
loop_
_entity_poly.entity_id
_entity_poly.type
_entity_poly.pdbx_seq_one_letter_code
_entity_poly.pdbx_strand_id
1 'polypeptide(L)'
;MPKRTTELALSLPLQPVHTPAYQWLFDALRSQILSGRLPAGIRLPSTRDLARQYGLARGTIITAFEQLKAEGYVHGTVGAGTYVNRVLPEKLLHVDQAREGRAIARAKRPLAVSHYARRAKLFAGYENRPTRAFRPNLPALDLFPVTLWTKITMRCLRRISTRQLMGCDSLGYLPLRQAIAEYVSHSRGVRCVPEQVAVLSGVQEGLDIAARLLVNHGDSVCVENPCYPGAVGAFEAYGATIHRAGVDQEGIMVEQLPARGVRLIYVTPGHQFPLGTTMSVARRLQLLAWARKSSALIFEDDYDSEYRYSGRPVPALQGLDDSGIVLYGGSFSKVLFPALRLGYIVIPPDLLPRFETAQSLTSRHAPMLEQLVLTEFIREGHFGRHIRRMREIYAERLSVLLAEAQAALGKLLEISNVEAGLQTTGWLVEGIDAESAAAAAATRNVDVLPLSRYGPGPAIAGGLQIGFAALEPKEIRRGVHELAIALEGERRRTRVPRKRS
;
A
#
# COMPACT_ATOMS: atom_id res chain seq x y z
N MET A 1 29.63 -47.16 51.69
CA MET A 1 28.56 -47.79 50.89
C MET A 1 28.57 -47.13 49.51
N PRO A 2 28.74 -47.83 48.37
CA PRO A 2 28.72 -47.22 47.03
C PRO A 2 27.29 -46.86 46.66
N LYS A 3 27.09 -45.59 46.25
CA LYS A 3 25.81 -45.10 45.69
C LYS A 3 25.53 -45.87 44.41
N ARG A 4 24.48 -46.68 44.37
CA ARG A 4 23.91 -47.27 43.17
C ARG A 4 23.45 -46.13 42.26
N THR A 5 24.22 -45.84 41.22
CA THR A 5 23.80 -45.01 40.08
C THR A 5 22.84 -45.87 39.26
N THR A 6 21.55 -45.57 39.34
CA THR A 6 20.58 -46.11 38.39
C THR A 6 20.96 -45.59 37.01
N GLU A 7 21.56 -46.42 36.16
CA GLU A 7 21.84 -46.11 34.78
C GLU A 7 20.50 -45.90 34.05
N LEU A 8 20.21 -44.68 33.67
CA LEU A 8 19.06 -44.36 32.88
C LEU A 8 19.33 -44.83 31.44
N ALA A 9 18.79 -45.99 31.06
CA ALA A 9 18.84 -46.46 29.70
C ALA A 9 17.96 -45.56 28.83
N LEU A 10 18.55 -44.56 28.18
CA LEU A 10 17.87 -43.68 27.25
C LEU A 10 17.62 -44.43 25.93
N SER A 11 16.36 -44.59 25.54
CA SER A 11 15.97 -45.11 24.22
C SER A 11 15.53 -43.93 23.37
N LEU A 12 16.34 -43.57 22.37
CA LEU A 12 16.03 -42.53 21.41
C LEU A 12 15.57 -43.12 20.08
N PRO A 13 14.73 -42.43 19.31
CA PRO A 13 14.30 -42.88 17.97
C PRO A 13 15.49 -42.97 17.01
N LEU A 14 15.36 -43.74 15.94
CA LEU A 14 16.38 -43.85 14.90
C LEU A 14 16.68 -42.49 14.27
N GLN A 15 17.96 -42.21 14.01
CA GLN A 15 18.36 -40.96 13.35
C GLN A 15 17.86 -40.96 11.89
N PRO A 16 17.13 -39.90 11.42
CA PRO A 16 16.74 -39.76 10.00
C PRO A 16 17.94 -39.52 9.11
N VAL A 17 17.90 -40.06 7.88
CA VAL A 17 19.04 -40.15 6.95
C VAL A 17 19.68 -38.81 6.56
N HIS A 18 18.95 -37.69 6.68
CA HIS A 18 19.44 -36.35 6.30
C HIS A 18 19.53 -35.37 7.46
N THR A 19 19.39 -35.81 8.69
CA THR A 19 19.43 -34.92 9.87
C THR A 19 20.81 -34.96 10.51
N PRO A 20 21.47 -33.80 10.74
CA PRO A 20 22.72 -33.76 11.49
C PRO A 20 22.59 -34.40 12.84
N ALA A 21 23.60 -35.22 13.25
CA ALA A 21 23.52 -36.02 14.46
C ALA A 21 23.29 -35.17 15.74
N TYR A 22 23.83 -33.96 15.83
CA TYR A 22 23.60 -33.07 16.97
C TYR A 22 22.16 -32.57 17.03
N GLN A 23 21.56 -32.25 15.87
CA GLN A 23 20.17 -31.79 15.74
C GLN A 23 19.21 -32.93 16.15
N TRP A 24 19.41 -34.13 15.57
CA TRP A 24 18.62 -35.30 15.94
C TRP A 24 18.67 -35.58 17.45
N LEU A 25 19.87 -35.53 18.06
CA LEU A 25 20.02 -35.77 19.49
C LEU A 25 19.33 -34.71 20.33
N PHE A 26 19.45 -33.42 19.93
CA PHE A 26 18.77 -32.31 20.56
C PHE A 26 17.25 -32.50 20.53
N ASP A 27 16.68 -32.76 19.36
CA ASP A 27 15.24 -32.93 19.18
C ASP A 27 14.70 -34.15 19.92
N ALA A 28 15.44 -35.24 19.90
CA ALA A 28 15.08 -36.47 20.61
C ALA A 28 15.08 -36.28 22.14
N LEU A 29 16.11 -35.65 22.71
CA LEU A 29 16.16 -35.33 24.13
C LEU A 29 15.11 -34.34 24.56
N ARG A 30 14.89 -33.28 23.77
CA ARG A 30 13.83 -32.29 24.00
C ARG A 30 12.45 -32.96 24.02
N SER A 31 12.15 -33.81 23.06
CA SER A 31 10.89 -34.57 23.00
C SER A 31 10.70 -35.46 24.23
N GLN A 32 11.75 -36.14 24.73
CA GLN A 32 11.71 -36.96 25.94
C GLN A 32 11.49 -36.12 27.21
N ILE A 33 12.05 -34.90 27.26
CA ILE A 33 11.85 -33.96 28.39
C ILE A 33 10.40 -33.45 28.36
N LEU A 34 9.90 -33.02 27.21
CA LEU A 34 8.55 -32.48 27.04
C LEU A 34 7.45 -33.53 27.28
N SER A 35 7.69 -34.78 26.85
CA SER A 35 6.76 -35.90 27.13
C SER A 35 6.81 -36.42 28.58
N GLY A 36 7.69 -35.88 29.41
CA GLY A 36 7.86 -36.31 30.79
C GLY A 36 8.60 -37.65 31.00
N ARG A 37 9.08 -38.29 29.93
CA ARG A 37 9.91 -39.51 30.03
C ARG A 37 11.25 -39.22 30.67
N LEU A 38 11.76 -38.00 30.52
CA LEU A 38 12.87 -37.45 31.29
C LEU A 38 12.29 -36.43 32.28
N PRO A 39 11.95 -36.82 33.50
CA PRO A 39 11.29 -35.91 34.43
C PRO A 39 12.22 -34.83 34.94
N ALA A 40 11.61 -33.73 35.39
CA ALA A 40 12.30 -32.58 35.95
C ALA A 40 13.24 -32.98 37.10
N GLY A 41 14.46 -32.44 37.10
CA GLY A 41 15.49 -32.72 38.09
C GLY A 41 16.26 -34.04 37.88
N ILE A 42 15.92 -34.85 36.87
CA ILE A 42 16.69 -36.06 36.58
C ILE A 42 18.07 -35.69 36.02
N ARG A 43 19.06 -36.46 36.34
CA ARG A 43 20.41 -36.34 35.81
C ARG A 43 20.50 -37.06 34.48
N LEU A 44 20.95 -36.37 33.41
CA LEU A 44 21.23 -36.99 32.14
C LEU A 44 22.53 -37.82 32.19
N PRO A 45 22.64 -38.87 31.37
CA PRO A 45 23.89 -39.62 31.21
C PRO A 45 25.02 -38.67 30.78
N SER A 46 26.27 -39.07 31.14
CA SER A 46 27.40 -38.21 30.77
C SER A 46 27.60 -38.15 29.25
N THR A 47 28.23 -37.08 28.78
CA THR A 47 28.55 -36.94 27.35
C THR A 47 29.42 -38.08 26.82
N ARG A 48 30.20 -38.75 27.68
CA ARG A 48 31.00 -39.92 27.32
C ARG A 48 30.13 -41.18 27.19
N ASP A 49 29.15 -41.35 28.06
CA ASP A 49 28.28 -42.54 28.07
C ASP A 49 27.33 -42.47 26.87
N LEU A 50 26.74 -41.31 26.57
CA LEU A 50 25.92 -41.12 25.38
C LEU A 50 26.70 -41.26 24.07
N ALA A 51 27.94 -40.75 24.01
CA ALA A 51 28.81 -40.94 22.84
C ALA A 51 29.05 -42.43 22.58
N ARG A 52 29.31 -43.23 23.64
CA ARG A 52 29.49 -44.67 23.53
C ARG A 52 28.21 -45.40 23.18
N GLN A 53 27.08 -45.03 23.80
CA GLN A 53 25.79 -45.69 23.59
C GLN A 53 25.25 -45.53 22.15
N TYR A 54 25.44 -44.36 21.58
CA TYR A 54 24.90 -44.02 20.24
C TYR A 54 25.95 -44.02 19.12
N GLY A 55 27.21 -44.34 19.42
CA GLY A 55 28.27 -44.33 18.42
C GLY A 55 28.61 -42.96 17.84
N LEU A 56 28.34 -41.86 18.58
CA LEU A 56 28.56 -40.50 18.15
C LEU A 56 29.85 -39.90 18.68
N ALA A 57 30.39 -38.93 17.95
CA ALA A 57 31.50 -38.14 18.45
C ALA A 57 31.10 -37.35 19.69
N ARG A 58 31.98 -37.30 20.71
CA ARG A 58 31.69 -36.57 21.96
C ARG A 58 31.38 -35.08 21.74
N GLY A 59 32.00 -34.46 20.73
CA GLY A 59 31.70 -33.07 20.33
C GLY A 59 30.23 -32.88 19.92
N THR A 60 29.65 -33.83 19.19
CA THR A 60 28.26 -33.84 18.78
C THR A 60 27.30 -33.82 19.97
N ILE A 61 27.62 -34.64 21.03
CA ILE A 61 26.83 -34.66 22.26
C ILE A 61 26.94 -33.33 23.01
N ILE A 62 28.16 -32.77 23.08
CA ILE A 62 28.38 -31.47 23.73
C ILE A 62 27.58 -30.38 23.05
N THR A 63 27.58 -30.32 21.72
CA THR A 63 26.80 -29.32 20.94
C THR A 63 25.31 -29.44 21.27
N ALA A 64 24.73 -30.64 21.25
CA ALA A 64 23.33 -30.84 21.59
C ALA A 64 23.00 -30.44 23.03
N PHE A 65 23.88 -30.72 23.99
CA PHE A 65 23.72 -30.34 25.40
C PHE A 65 23.85 -28.83 25.62
N GLU A 66 24.76 -28.19 24.91
CA GLU A 66 24.90 -26.72 24.92
C GLU A 66 23.66 -26.04 24.42
N GLN A 67 23.06 -26.57 23.35
CA GLN A 67 21.80 -26.08 22.82
C GLN A 67 20.64 -26.27 23.78
N LEU A 68 20.48 -27.48 24.36
CA LEU A 68 19.47 -27.75 25.42
C LEU A 68 19.63 -26.81 26.63
N LYS A 69 20.86 -26.47 26.98
CA LYS A 69 21.17 -25.53 28.05
C LYS A 69 20.83 -24.09 27.67
N ALA A 70 21.21 -23.67 26.46
CA ALA A 70 20.89 -22.33 25.94
C ALA A 70 19.38 -22.10 25.86
N GLU A 71 18.62 -23.12 25.47
CA GLU A 71 17.15 -23.08 25.40
C GLU A 71 16.45 -23.32 26.75
N GLY A 72 17.21 -23.56 27.82
CA GLY A 72 16.67 -23.67 29.18
C GLY A 72 16.03 -25.04 29.55
N TYR A 73 16.25 -26.10 28.77
CA TYR A 73 15.76 -27.44 29.10
C TYR A 73 16.58 -28.15 30.16
N VAL A 74 17.88 -27.86 30.19
CA VAL A 74 18.81 -28.47 31.12
C VAL A 74 19.74 -27.43 31.76
N HIS A 75 20.30 -27.76 32.93
CA HIS A 75 21.37 -26.99 33.55
C HIS A 75 22.53 -27.89 33.96
N GLY A 76 23.72 -27.34 33.91
CA GLY A 76 24.94 -28.03 34.33
C GLY A 76 25.34 -27.61 35.74
N THR A 77 25.68 -28.58 36.59
CA THR A 77 26.30 -28.33 37.91
C THR A 77 27.75 -28.79 37.82
N VAL A 78 28.69 -27.90 38.14
CA VAL A 78 30.10 -28.19 38.07
C VAL A 78 30.44 -29.40 38.97
N GLY A 79 31.06 -30.44 38.40
CA GLY A 79 31.40 -31.66 39.09
C GLY A 79 30.24 -32.66 39.36
N ALA A 80 28.99 -32.27 39.15
CA ALA A 80 27.82 -33.08 39.44
C ALA A 80 27.06 -33.62 38.22
N GLY A 81 27.20 -32.97 37.03
CA GLY A 81 26.57 -33.42 35.80
C GLY A 81 25.53 -32.45 35.24
N THR A 82 24.78 -32.90 34.22
CA THR A 82 23.69 -32.13 33.56
C THR A 82 22.35 -32.66 34.01
N TYR A 83 21.44 -31.75 34.37
CA TYR A 83 20.13 -32.08 34.94
C TYR A 83 19.01 -31.41 34.12
N VAL A 84 17.86 -32.07 34.03
CA VAL A 84 16.65 -31.49 33.44
C VAL A 84 16.09 -30.36 34.33
N ASN A 85 15.75 -29.22 33.75
CA ASN A 85 15.21 -28.09 34.52
C ASN A 85 13.85 -28.41 35.12
N ARG A 86 13.59 -27.86 36.33
CA ARG A 86 12.30 -28.04 37.01
C ARG A 86 11.19 -27.25 36.38
N VAL A 87 11.53 -26.11 35.80
CA VAL A 87 10.60 -25.26 35.07
C VAL A 87 11.04 -25.24 33.60
N LEU A 88 10.24 -25.81 32.74
CA LEU A 88 10.52 -25.87 31.30
C LEU A 88 10.06 -24.58 30.64
N PRO A 89 10.71 -24.14 29.55
CA PRO A 89 10.35 -22.93 28.84
C PRO A 89 8.87 -22.85 28.40
N GLU A 90 8.31 -23.98 27.98
CA GLU A 90 6.90 -24.07 27.57
C GLU A 90 5.92 -23.84 28.73
N LYS A 91 6.29 -24.25 29.98
CA LYS A 91 5.47 -23.97 31.16
C LYS A 91 5.48 -22.50 31.57
N LEU A 92 6.57 -21.78 31.26
CA LEU A 92 6.66 -20.33 31.49
C LEU A 92 5.82 -19.57 30.49
N LEU A 93 5.66 -20.07 29.26
CA LEU A 93 4.92 -19.41 28.21
C LEU A 93 3.41 -19.68 28.28
N HIS A 94 2.93 -20.58 29.13
CA HIS A 94 1.52 -20.97 29.27
C HIS A 94 0.76 -21.03 27.94
N VAL A 95 1.42 -21.59 26.92
CA VAL A 95 0.73 -21.85 25.66
C VAL A 95 -0.02 -23.15 25.82
N ASP A 96 -1.27 -23.07 26.25
CA ASP A 96 -2.20 -24.19 26.25
C ASP A 96 -2.36 -24.71 24.82
N GLN A 97 -1.57 -25.72 24.45
CA GLN A 97 -1.72 -26.46 23.18
C GLN A 97 -3.09 -27.16 23.05
N ALA A 98 -3.93 -27.08 24.08
CA ALA A 98 -5.29 -27.62 24.08
C ALA A 98 -6.29 -26.78 23.26
N ARG A 99 -5.84 -25.73 22.53
CA ARG A 99 -6.72 -24.86 21.71
C ARG A 99 -6.48 -24.89 20.22
N GLU A 100 -5.63 -25.78 19.71
CA GLU A 100 -5.61 -26.05 18.29
C GLU A 100 -6.93 -26.71 17.86
N GLY A 101 -7.81 -25.94 17.23
CA GLY A 101 -9.04 -26.42 16.60
C GLY A 101 -10.37 -25.97 17.21
N ARG A 102 -10.40 -25.26 18.34
CA ARG A 102 -11.63 -24.56 18.72
C ARG A 102 -11.72 -23.24 17.94
N ALA A 103 -12.55 -23.23 16.90
CA ALA A 103 -13.03 -21.97 16.32
C ALA A 103 -13.42 -21.05 17.48
N ILE A 104 -12.86 -19.84 17.50
CA ILE A 104 -13.18 -18.82 18.50
C ILE A 104 -14.70 -18.74 18.54
N ALA A 105 -15.32 -19.23 19.63
CA ALA A 105 -16.76 -19.21 19.80
C ALA A 105 -17.21 -17.77 19.61
N ARG A 106 -18.05 -17.52 18.60
CA ARG A 106 -18.58 -16.21 18.29
C ARG A 106 -19.15 -15.64 19.58
N ALA A 107 -18.61 -14.52 20.03
CA ALA A 107 -19.05 -13.88 21.27
C ALA A 107 -20.58 -13.73 21.22
N LYS A 108 -21.28 -14.19 22.25
CA LYS A 108 -22.75 -14.14 22.34
C LYS A 108 -23.30 -12.71 22.40
N ARG A 109 -22.43 -11.71 22.64
CA ARG A 109 -22.76 -10.29 22.57
C ARG A 109 -21.82 -9.60 21.57
N PRO A 110 -22.34 -8.81 20.60
CA PRO A 110 -21.50 -8.01 19.75
C PRO A 110 -20.71 -7.02 20.60
N LEU A 111 -19.42 -6.90 20.32
CA LEU A 111 -18.55 -5.91 20.97
C LEU A 111 -19.04 -4.50 20.62
N ALA A 112 -19.08 -3.62 21.62
CA ALA A 112 -19.34 -2.21 21.40
C ALA A 112 -18.18 -1.60 20.61
N VAL A 113 -18.45 -1.05 19.44
CA VAL A 113 -17.46 -0.40 18.58
C VAL A 113 -17.75 1.09 18.46
N SER A 114 -16.73 1.89 18.17
CA SER A 114 -16.84 3.33 17.98
C SER A 114 -17.72 3.70 16.77
N HIS A 115 -18.15 4.95 16.70
CA HIS A 115 -18.86 5.47 15.53
C HIS A 115 -18.01 5.38 14.26
N TYR A 116 -16.69 5.64 14.37
CA TYR A 116 -15.73 5.44 13.29
C TYR A 116 -15.77 4.00 12.75
N ALA A 117 -15.64 3.00 13.61
CA ALA A 117 -15.62 1.59 13.21
C ALA A 117 -16.93 1.12 12.55
N ARG A 118 -18.06 1.78 12.86
CA ARG A 118 -19.35 1.49 12.21
C ARG A 118 -19.48 2.10 10.83
N ARG A 119 -18.81 3.23 10.56
CA ARG A 119 -18.85 3.93 9.27
C ARG A 119 -17.73 3.50 8.33
N ALA A 120 -16.55 3.17 8.87
CA ALA A 120 -15.41 2.75 8.09
C ALA A 120 -15.74 1.52 7.25
N LYS A 121 -15.49 1.61 5.95
CA LYS A 121 -15.64 0.53 4.98
C LYS A 121 -14.28 0.05 4.53
N LEU A 122 -14.15 -1.26 4.24
CA LEU A 122 -12.92 -1.78 3.69
C LEU A 122 -12.61 -1.08 2.36
N PHE A 123 -11.43 -0.51 2.26
CA PHE A 123 -10.94 0.05 1.01
C PHE A 123 -10.48 -1.10 0.08
N ALA A 124 -11.34 -1.48 -0.85
CA ALA A 124 -11.09 -2.54 -1.82
C ALA A 124 -10.22 -2.02 -2.98
N GLY A 125 -8.93 -1.78 -2.76
CA GLY A 125 -8.07 -1.21 -3.79
C GLY A 125 -6.83 -2.02 -4.13
N TYR A 126 -6.39 -2.87 -3.24
CA TYR A 126 -5.12 -3.58 -3.34
C TYR A 126 -5.31 -5.09 -3.18
N GLU A 127 -6.07 -5.67 -4.09
CA GLU A 127 -6.10 -7.12 -4.18
C GLU A 127 -4.78 -7.60 -4.79
N ASN A 128 -4.13 -8.58 -4.14
CA ASN A 128 -2.94 -9.26 -4.66
C ASN A 128 -3.36 -10.19 -5.82
N ARG A 129 -3.73 -9.59 -6.96
CA ARG A 129 -4.11 -10.27 -8.20
C ARG A 129 -2.99 -10.13 -9.21
N PRO A 130 -2.79 -11.12 -10.08
CA PRO A 130 -1.84 -11.00 -11.19
C PRO A 130 -2.19 -9.78 -12.05
N THR A 131 -1.16 -9.12 -12.58
CA THR A 131 -1.34 -8.00 -13.52
C THR A 131 -2.04 -8.52 -14.77
N ARG A 132 -3.24 -7.96 -15.06
CA ARG A 132 -4.01 -8.25 -16.28
C ARG A 132 -3.96 -7.05 -17.21
N ALA A 133 -4.28 -7.28 -18.49
CA ALA A 133 -4.37 -6.20 -19.45
C ALA A 133 -5.33 -5.11 -18.95
N PHE A 134 -4.94 -3.86 -19.09
CA PHE A 134 -5.70 -2.65 -18.76
C PHE A 134 -6.04 -2.41 -17.29
N ARG A 135 -5.40 -3.14 -16.37
CA ARG A 135 -5.56 -2.85 -14.95
C ARG A 135 -5.10 -1.40 -14.65
N PRO A 136 -6.00 -0.53 -14.14
CA PRO A 136 -5.65 0.85 -13.89
C PRO A 136 -4.79 1.03 -12.63
N ASN A 137 -4.23 2.22 -12.47
CA ASN A 137 -3.45 2.64 -11.30
C ASN A 137 -2.10 1.92 -11.08
N LEU A 138 -1.54 1.25 -12.10
CA LEU A 138 -0.25 0.55 -12.00
C LEU A 138 0.81 1.20 -12.91
N PRO A 139 2.00 1.55 -12.38
CA PRO A 139 3.16 1.89 -13.19
C PRO A 139 3.80 0.63 -13.82
N ALA A 140 4.74 0.82 -14.74
CA ALA A 140 5.51 -0.26 -15.36
C ALA A 140 6.55 -0.82 -14.36
N LEU A 141 6.15 -1.77 -13.54
CA LEU A 141 6.98 -2.36 -12.50
C LEU A 141 8.18 -3.15 -13.04
N ASP A 142 8.03 -3.74 -14.21
CA ASP A 142 9.07 -4.45 -14.96
C ASP A 142 10.23 -3.54 -15.39
N LEU A 143 9.97 -2.25 -15.56
CA LEU A 143 10.95 -1.24 -15.96
C LEU A 143 11.57 -0.48 -14.79
N PHE A 144 11.14 -0.78 -13.55
CA PHE A 144 11.73 -0.18 -12.38
C PHE A 144 13.18 -0.64 -12.22
N PRO A 145 14.16 0.26 -11.96
CA PRO A 145 15.58 -0.08 -11.91
C PRO A 145 15.97 -0.79 -10.61
N VAL A 146 15.47 -2.02 -10.41
CA VAL A 146 15.66 -2.83 -9.19
C VAL A 146 17.14 -2.98 -8.82
N THR A 147 18.01 -3.26 -9.80
CA THR A 147 19.46 -3.42 -9.56
C THR A 147 20.09 -2.16 -8.98
N LEU A 148 19.70 -0.98 -9.49
CA LEU A 148 20.17 0.30 -8.97
C LEU A 148 19.62 0.57 -7.57
N TRP A 149 18.33 0.34 -7.37
CA TRP A 149 17.69 0.47 -6.07
C TRP A 149 18.36 -0.41 -5.02
N THR A 150 18.66 -1.68 -5.36
CA THR A 150 19.40 -2.61 -4.49
C THR A 150 20.79 -2.07 -4.13
N LYS A 151 21.54 -1.53 -5.10
CA LYS A 151 22.87 -0.93 -4.82
C LYS A 151 22.78 0.23 -3.84
N ILE A 152 21.81 1.12 -4.00
CA ILE A 152 21.58 2.25 -3.09
C ILE A 152 21.17 1.73 -1.70
N THR A 153 20.25 0.78 -1.63
CA THR A 153 19.81 0.16 -0.37
C THR A 153 20.97 -0.44 0.41
N MET A 154 21.81 -1.24 -0.25
CA MET A 154 22.99 -1.84 0.37
C MET A 154 23.99 -0.80 0.86
N ARG A 155 24.18 0.29 0.11
CA ARG A 155 25.03 1.40 0.51
C ARG A 155 24.47 2.13 1.74
N CYS A 156 23.16 2.40 1.78
CA CYS A 156 22.50 2.99 2.92
C CYS A 156 22.66 2.12 4.17
N LEU A 157 22.40 0.82 4.06
CA LEU A 157 22.54 -0.13 5.18
C LEU A 157 23.96 -0.22 5.73
N ARG A 158 24.98 -0.17 4.87
CA ARG A 158 26.39 -0.18 5.32
C ARG A 158 26.82 1.10 6.04
N ARG A 159 26.11 2.21 5.81
CA ARG A 159 26.44 3.54 6.35
C ARG A 159 25.47 4.02 7.40
N ILE A 160 24.43 3.23 7.70
CA ILE A 160 23.41 3.62 8.66
C ILE A 160 24.01 3.84 10.04
N SER A 161 23.76 5.00 10.62
CA SER A 161 24.23 5.33 11.95
C SER A 161 23.26 4.84 13.04
N THR A 162 23.75 4.67 14.27
CA THR A 162 22.91 4.35 15.43
C THR A 162 21.76 5.34 15.58
N ARG A 163 22.00 6.64 15.34
CA ARG A 163 20.96 7.67 15.38
C ARG A 163 19.85 7.40 14.36
N GLN A 164 20.20 7.02 13.14
CA GLN A 164 19.21 6.67 12.09
C GLN A 164 18.46 5.37 12.40
N LEU A 165 19.09 4.43 13.10
CA LEU A 165 18.42 3.21 13.58
C LEU A 165 17.39 3.51 14.69
N MET A 166 17.55 4.58 15.45
CA MET A 166 16.56 5.03 16.44
C MET A 166 15.33 5.70 15.81
N GLY A 167 15.41 6.10 14.52
CA GLY A 167 14.33 6.77 13.79
C GLY A 167 14.65 8.22 13.41
N CYS A 168 13.61 8.99 13.13
CA CYS A 168 13.69 10.38 12.74
C CYS A 168 12.54 11.20 13.37
N ASP A 169 12.48 12.48 13.01
CA ASP A 169 11.40 13.39 13.31
C ASP A 169 10.03 12.85 12.88
N SER A 170 8.95 13.22 13.56
CA SER A 170 7.59 12.77 13.23
C SER A 170 7.19 13.10 11.80
N LEU A 171 7.59 14.27 11.30
CA LEU A 171 7.34 14.66 9.92
C LEU A 171 8.24 13.94 8.91
N GLY A 172 9.15 13.09 9.37
CA GLY A 172 10.03 12.29 8.51
C GLY A 172 11.47 12.80 8.44
N TYR A 173 12.29 12.06 7.72
CA TYR A 173 13.73 12.31 7.57
C TYR A 173 14.01 13.65 6.88
N LEU A 174 14.62 14.59 7.58
CA LEU A 174 14.83 15.96 7.09
C LEU A 174 15.50 16.04 5.71
N PRO A 175 16.56 15.26 5.40
CA PRO A 175 17.13 15.28 4.04
C PRO A 175 16.17 14.84 2.93
N LEU A 176 15.20 13.96 3.22
CA LEU A 176 14.15 13.61 2.25
C LEU A 176 13.16 14.74 2.10
N ARG A 177 12.75 15.38 3.21
CA ARG A 177 11.85 16.55 3.20
C ARG A 177 12.45 17.70 2.37
N GLN A 178 13.76 17.95 2.50
CA GLN A 178 14.51 18.90 1.68
C GLN A 178 14.45 18.55 0.20
N ALA A 179 14.75 17.29 -0.15
CA ALA A 179 14.73 16.82 -1.53
C ALA A 179 13.33 16.89 -2.15
N ILE A 180 12.29 16.60 -1.38
CA ILE A 180 10.89 16.72 -1.81
C ILE A 180 10.53 18.20 -2.04
N ALA A 181 10.82 19.08 -1.08
CA ALA A 181 10.50 20.51 -1.21
C ALA A 181 11.16 21.12 -2.46
N GLU A 182 12.43 20.81 -2.70
CA GLU A 182 13.14 21.24 -3.90
C GLU A 182 12.48 20.67 -5.18
N TYR A 183 12.18 19.38 -5.19
CA TYR A 183 11.56 18.72 -6.33
C TYR A 183 10.19 19.33 -6.69
N VAL A 184 9.28 19.48 -5.71
CA VAL A 184 7.91 19.97 -6.00
C VAL A 184 7.90 21.44 -6.36
N SER A 185 8.83 22.23 -5.80
CA SER A 185 8.98 23.64 -6.17
C SER A 185 9.38 23.79 -7.64
N HIS A 186 10.35 23.00 -8.10
CA HIS A 186 10.82 23.08 -9.49
C HIS A 186 9.85 22.42 -10.50
N SER A 187 9.26 21.30 -10.13
CA SER A 187 8.44 20.52 -11.07
C SER A 187 6.98 20.94 -11.12
N ARG A 188 6.44 21.48 -10.02
CA ARG A 188 5.00 21.76 -9.85
C ARG A 188 4.71 23.20 -9.45
N GLY A 189 5.74 24.00 -9.18
CA GLY A 189 5.58 25.38 -8.71
C GLY A 189 4.99 25.49 -7.30
N VAL A 190 5.07 24.40 -6.51
CA VAL A 190 4.61 24.38 -5.11
C VAL A 190 5.51 25.30 -4.26
N ARG A 191 4.90 26.16 -3.45
CA ARG A 191 5.61 27.07 -2.56
C ARG A 191 5.66 26.49 -1.17
N CYS A 192 6.81 25.93 -0.79
CA CYS A 192 6.99 25.36 0.54
C CYS A 192 8.45 25.41 0.98
N VAL A 193 8.63 25.26 2.28
CA VAL A 193 9.93 25.01 2.94
C VAL A 193 9.94 23.58 3.48
N PRO A 194 11.12 22.98 3.70
CA PRO A 194 11.22 21.59 4.18
C PRO A 194 10.46 21.31 5.49
N GLU A 195 10.30 22.32 6.33
CA GLU A 195 9.57 22.24 7.60
C GLU A 195 8.07 21.94 7.40
N GLN A 196 7.51 22.38 6.28
CA GLN A 196 6.10 22.13 5.90
C GLN A 196 5.87 20.77 5.28
N VAL A 197 6.91 20.03 4.92
CA VAL A 197 6.80 18.72 4.27
C VAL A 197 6.73 17.62 5.32
N ALA A 198 5.67 16.81 5.29
CA ALA A 198 5.59 15.57 6.05
C ALA A 198 5.68 14.35 5.12
N VAL A 199 6.53 13.38 5.49
CA VAL A 199 6.66 12.09 4.80
C VAL A 199 5.72 11.09 5.45
N LEU A 200 4.91 10.41 4.64
CA LEU A 200 3.82 9.54 5.03
C LEU A 200 3.97 8.16 4.41
N SER A 201 3.25 7.17 4.95
CA SER A 201 3.13 5.83 4.33
C SER A 201 2.17 5.81 3.12
N GLY A 202 2.02 6.96 2.46
CA GLY A 202 1.17 7.21 1.29
C GLY A 202 0.13 8.29 1.56
N VAL A 203 -0.47 8.83 0.49
CA VAL A 203 -1.48 9.92 0.56
C VAL A 203 -2.70 9.52 1.40
N GLN A 204 -3.06 8.22 1.44
CA GLN A 204 -4.18 7.74 2.24
C GLN A 204 -4.00 8.03 3.75
N GLU A 205 -2.76 7.92 4.27
CA GLU A 205 -2.46 8.34 5.64
C GLU A 205 -2.66 9.86 5.82
N GLY A 206 -2.25 10.65 4.84
CA GLY A 206 -2.48 12.10 4.84
C GLY A 206 -3.95 12.48 4.84
N LEU A 207 -4.78 11.75 4.07
CA LEU A 207 -6.24 11.91 4.05
C LEU A 207 -6.88 11.56 5.39
N ASP A 208 -6.44 10.46 6.02
CA ASP A 208 -6.94 10.06 7.35
C ASP A 208 -6.58 11.09 8.43
N ILE A 209 -5.32 11.56 8.43
CA ILE A 209 -4.88 12.60 9.36
C ILE A 209 -5.64 13.91 9.11
N ALA A 210 -5.81 14.34 7.85
CA ALA A 210 -6.58 15.53 7.52
C ALA A 210 -8.05 15.41 7.96
N ALA A 211 -8.68 14.26 7.72
CA ALA A 211 -10.04 14.00 8.19
C ALA A 211 -10.14 14.10 9.72
N ARG A 212 -9.21 13.49 10.43
CA ARG A 212 -9.13 13.52 11.91
C ARG A 212 -8.96 14.93 12.47
N LEU A 213 -8.15 15.77 11.82
CA LEU A 213 -7.86 17.11 12.28
C LEU A 213 -8.93 18.14 11.92
N LEU A 214 -9.59 17.97 10.78
CA LEU A 214 -10.38 19.02 10.16
C LEU A 214 -11.88 18.73 10.13
N VAL A 215 -12.30 17.47 10.35
CA VAL A 215 -13.69 17.06 10.18
C VAL A 215 -14.30 16.57 11.49
N ASN A 216 -15.39 17.17 11.91
CA ASN A 216 -16.25 16.66 12.96
C ASN A 216 -17.43 15.90 12.35
N HIS A 217 -18.15 15.16 13.19
CA HIS A 217 -19.39 14.50 12.78
C HIS A 217 -20.42 15.52 12.30
N GLY A 218 -20.92 15.34 11.09
CA GLY A 218 -21.91 16.22 10.46
C GLY A 218 -21.32 17.36 9.64
N ASP A 219 -20.01 17.62 9.74
CA ASP A 219 -19.36 18.62 8.90
C ASP A 219 -19.45 18.26 7.41
N SER A 220 -19.61 19.26 6.56
CA SER A 220 -19.68 19.10 5.11
C SER A 220 -18.29 19.05 4.48
N VAL A 221 -18.07 18.02 3.66
CA VAL A 221 -16.86 17.88 2.82
C VAL A 221 -17.30 17.75 1.36
N CYS A 222 -16.67 18.55 0.49
CA CYS A 222 -16.90 18.47 -0.96
C CYS A 222 -15.88 17.55 -1.63
N VAL A 223 -16.32 16.86 -2.68
CA VAL A 223 -15.47 16.02 -3.54
C VAL A 223 -15.91 16.14 -5.00
N GLU A 224 -15.03 15.81 -5.91
CA GLU A 224 -15.35 15.61 -7.32
C GLU A 224 -16.34 14.45 -7.53
N ASN A 225 -17.05 14.44 -8.63
CA ASN A 225 -17.90 13.32 -9.04
C ASN A 225 -17.64 12.98 -10.52
N PRO A 226 -16.97 11.86 -10.82
CA PRO A 226 -16.45 10.80 -9.93
C PRO A 226 -15.20 11.22 -9.14
N CYS A 227 -14.84 10.41 -8.11
CA CYS A 227 -13.78 10.75 -7.17
C CYS A 227 -13.05 9.50 -6.65
N TYR A 228 -11.85 9.69 -6.13
CA TYR A 228 -11.07 8.64 -5.46
C TYR A 228 -11.82 8.10 -4.22
N PRO A 229 -12.16 6.79 -4.17
CA PRO A 229 -12.95 6.23 -3.08
C PRO A 229 -12.26 6.28 -1.72
N GLY A 230 -10.90 6.28 -1.72
CA GLY A 230 -10.12 6.38 -0.49
C GLY A 230 -10.30 7.72 0.23
N ALA A 231 -10.48 8.82 -0.50
CA ALA A 231 -10.78 10.13 0.08
C ALA A 231 -12.19 10.14 0.68
N VAL A 232 -13.19 9.69 -0.09
CA VAL A 232 -14.57 9.58 0.38
C VAL A 232 -14.66 8.72 1.63
N GLY A 233 -14.04 7.52 1.60
CA GLY A 233 -14.04 6.60 2.73
C GLY A 233 -13.38 7.17 3.98
N ALA A 234 -12.28 7.92 3.84
CA ALA A 234 -11.64 8.59 4.98
C ALA A 234 -12.57 9.60 5.63
N PHE A 235 -13.22 10.49 4.85
CA PHE A 235 -14.10 11.51 5.41
C PHE A 235 -15.40 10.92 5.97
N GLU A 236 -16.04 9.95 5.29
CA GLU A 236 -17.23 9.25 5.79
C GLU A 236 -16.96 8.53 7.11
N ALA A 237 -15.77 7.94 7.30
CA ALA A 237 -15.42 7.24 8.54
C ALA A 237 -15.42 8.20 9.75
N TYR A 238 -14.99 9.44 9.57
CA TYR A 238 -15.09 10.49 10.60
C TYR A 238 -16.48 11.14 10.71
N GLY A 239 -17.39 10.79 9.79
CA GLY A 239 -18.80 11.22 9.84
C GLY A 239 -19.10 12.49 9.09
N ALA A 240 -18.29 12.82 8.09
CA ALA A 240 -18.59 13.90 7.17
C ALA A 240 -19.86 13.64 6.36
N THR A 241 -20.56 14.71 6.02
CA THR A 241 -21.57 14.74 4.96
C THR A 241 -20.88 15.06 3.64
N ILE A 242 -20.91 14.11 2.70
CA ILE A 242 -20.22 14.26 1.40
C ILE A 242 -21.12 14.98 0.39
N HIS A 243 -20.65 16.10 -0.12
CA HIS A 243 -21.22 16.82 -1.24
C HIS A 243 -20.38 16.56 -2.52
N ARG A 244 -21.02 16.06 -3.56
CA ARG A 244 -20.38 15.73 -4.83
C ARG A 244 -20.67 16.82 -5.86
N ALA A 245 -19.63 17.37 -6.47
CA ALA A 245 -19.76 18.30 -7.59
C ALA A 245 -19.27 17.63 -8.88
N GLY A 246 -19.97 17.84 -9.98
CA GLY A 246 -19.62 17.30 -11.29
C GLY A 246 -18.27 17.82 -11.78
N VAL A 247 -17.72 17.10 -12.75
CA VAL A 247 -16.48 17.45 -13.45
C VAL A 247 -16.79 17.62 -14.92
N ASP A 248 -16.38 18.74 -15.49
CA ASP A 248 -16.42 19.04 -16.93
C ASP A 248 -15.01 19.02 -17.55
N GLN A 249 -14.85 19.52 -18.77
CA GLN A 249 -13.56 19.56 -19.45
C GLN A 249 -12.53 20.48 -18.80
N GLU A 250 -12.97 21.40 -17.94
CA GLU A 250 -12.10 22.34 -17.21
C GLU A 250 -11.84 21.91 -15.74
N GLY A 251 -12.41 20.80 -15.28
CA GLY A 251 -12.28 20.30 -13.92
C GLY A 251 -13.57 20.39 -13.12
N ILE A 252 -13.49 20.44 -11.78
CA ILE A 252 -14.66 20.49 -10.90
C ILE A 252 -15.55 21.71 -11.18
N MET A 253 -16.85 21.51 -11.24
CA MET A 253 -17.86 22.56 -11.47
C MET A 253 -18.08 23.35 -10.18
N VAL A 254 -17.38 24.49 -10.04
CA VAL A 254 -17.36 25.27 -8.79
C VAL A 254 -18.75 25.86 -8.44
N GLU A 255 -19.59 26.11 -9.43
CA GLU A 255 -20.96 26.59 -9.27
C GLU A 255 -21.89 25.57 -8.59
N GLN A 256 -21.52 24.28 -8.57
CA GLN A 256 -22.27 23.23 -7.87
C GLN A 256 -21.87 23.11 -6.39
N LEU A 257 -20.83 23.82 -5.96
CA LEU A 257 -20.35 23.77 -4.58
C LEU A 257 -21.26 24.61 -3.65
N PRO A 258 -21.56 24.15 -2.42
CA PRO A 258 -22.30 24.93 -1.45
C PRO A 258 -21.60 26.26 -1.15
N ALA A 259 -22.33 27.34 -1.04
CA ALA A 259 -21.78 28.67 -0.83
C ALA A 259 -21.13 28.87 0.55
N ARG A 260 -21.49 28.06 1.55
CA ARG A 260 -21.03 28.14 2.96
C ARG A 260 -21.12 26.78 3.65
N GLY A 261 -20.47 26.65 4.80
CA GLY A 261 -20.57 25.48 5.68
C GLY A 261 -19.74 24.29 5.25
N VAL A 262 -18.86 24.44 4.25
CA VAL A 262 -17.91 23.39 3.82
C VAL A 262 -16.60 23.54 4.61
N ARG A 263 -16.12 22.45 5.20
CA ARG A 263 -14.84 22.42 5.95
C ARG A 263 -13.66 22.16 5.04
N LEU A 264 -13.83 21.23 4.10
CA LEU A 264 -12.75 20.75 3.24
C LEU A 264 -13.30 20.38 1.86
N ILE A 265 -12.53 20.62 0.82
CA ILE A 265 -12.76 20.05 -0.51
C ILE A 265 -11.56 19.22 -0.93
N TYR A 266 -11.81 18.03 -1.47
CA TYR A 266 -10.79 17.15 -2.06
C TYR A 266 -10.87 17.22 -3.58
N VAL A 267 -9.73 17.48 -4.23
CA VAL A 267 -9.61 17.60 -5.69
C VAL A 267 -8.32 16.98 -6.21
N THR A 268 -8.34 16.56 -7.49
CA THR A 268 -7.20 16.01 -8.23
C THR A 268 -6.91 16.85 -9.49
N PRO A 269 -6.48 18.12 -9.34
CA PRO A 269 -6.50 19.09 -10.42
C PRO A 269 -5.41 18.90 -11.48
N GLY A 270 -4.34 18.16 -11.18
CA GLY A 270 -3.28 17.83 -12.14
C GLY A 270 -3.70 16.80 -13.18
N HIS A 271 -4.48 15.82 -12.74
CA HIS A 271 -5.04 14.73 -13.54
C HIS A 271 -6.23 14.15 -12.77
N GLN A 272 -7.43 14.62 -13.12
CA GLN A 272 -8.66 14.29 -12.40
C GLN A 272 -8.90 12.78 -12.32
N PHE A 273 -9.07 12.27 -11.14
CA PHE A 273 -9.32 10.85 -10.92
C PHE A 273 -10.83 10.54 -10.93
N PRO A 274 -11.30 9.62 -11.80
CA PRO A 274 -10.55 8.81 -12.77
C PRO A 274 -10.61 9.29 -14.23
N LEU A 275 -11.21 10.46 -14.53
CA LEU A 275 -11.53 10.90 -15.89
C LEU A 275 -10.31 11.37 -16.70
N GLY A 276 -9.23 11.77 -16.04
CA GLY A 276 -8.01 12.22 -16.71
C GLY A 276 -8.03 13.70 -17.13
N THR A 277 -9.07 14.45 -16.80
CA THR A 277 -9.18 15.88 -17.12
C THR A 277 -8.15 16.69 -16.30
N THR A 278 -7.47 17.63 -16.96
CA THR A 278 -6.61 18.61 -16.28
C THR A 278 -7.41 19.86 -15.95
N MET A 279 -7.46 20.25 -14.67
CA MET A 279 -8.16 21.48 -14.28
C MET A 279 -7.47 22.73 -14.85
N SER A 280 -8.23 23.56 -15.55
CA SER A 280 -7.73 24.80 -16.13
C SER A 280 -7.25 25.82 -15.10
N VAL A 281 -6.36 26.72 -15.48
CA VAL A 281 -5.89 27.79 -14.58
C VAL A 281 -7.06 28.66 -14.11
N ALA A 282 -7.99 28.98 -15.00
CA ALA A 282 -9.18 29.75 -14.66
C ALA A 282 -10.02 29.05 -13.59
N ARG A 283 -10.25 27.75 -13.73
CA ARG A 283 -11.02 26.95 -12.77
C ARG A 283 -10.28 26.82 -11.42
N ARG A 284 -8.95 26.72 -11.41
CA ARG A 284 -8.12 26.74 -10.17
C ARG A 284 -8.31 28.05 -9.42
N LEU A 285 -8.27 29.20 -10.11
CA LEU A 285 -8.48 30.50 -9.48
C LEU A 285 -9.92 30.67 -8.97
N GLN A 286 -10.93 30.17 -9.69
CA GLN A 286 -12.31 30.15 -9.23
C GLN A 286 -12.48 29.29 -7.97
N LEU A 287 -11.86 28.12 -7.91
CA LEU A 287 -11.90 27.23 -6.76
C LEU A 287 -11.23 27.86 -5.53
N LEU A 288 -10.07 28.49 -5.69
CA LEU A 288 -9.40 29.23 -4.62
C LEU A 288 -10.25 30.39 -4.10
N ALA A 289 -10.88 31.16 -5.01
CA ALA A 289 -11.77 32.26 -4.63
C ALA A 289 -12.99 31.76 -3.86
N TRP A 290 -13.59 30.64 -4.31
CA TRP A 290 -14.70 30.00 -3.60
C TRP A 290 -14.27 29.52 -2.21
N ALA A 291 -13.14 28.83 -2.10
CA ALA A 291 -12.63 28.28 -0.84
C ALA A 291 -12.35 29.38 0.20
N ARG A 292 -11.76 30.50 -0.23
CA ARG A 292 -11.57 31.67 0.65
C ARG A 292 -12.91 32.24 1.14
N LYS A 293 -13.88 32.40 0.24
CA LYS A 293 -15.20 32.96 0.57
C LYS A 293 -16.00 32.04 1.50
N SER A 294 -15.85 30.74 1.34
CA SER A 294 -16.54 29.74 2.18
C SER A 294 -15.77 29.32 3.42
N SER A 295 -14.54 29.84 3.63
CA SER A 295 -13.60 29.46 4.70
C SER A 295 -13.29 27.95 4.67
N ALA A 296 -13.27 27.35 3.50
CA ALA A 296 -12.96 25.93 3.31
C ALA A 296 -11.46 25.75 3.05
N LEU A 297 -10.90 24.63 3.54
CA LEU A 297 -9.57 24.17 3.15
C LEU A 297 -9.68 23.34 1.88
N ILE A 298 -8.57 23.20 1.13
CA ILE A 298 -8.47 22.37 -0.05
C ILE A 298 -7.44 21.28 0.20
N PHE A 299 -7.78 20.03 -0.09
CA PHE A 299 -6.81 18.94 -0.22
C PHE A 299 -6.59 18.68 -1.70
N GLU A 300 -5.44 19.10 -2.21
CA GLU A 300 -4.97 18.82 -3.57
C GLU A 300 -4.18 17.52 -3.57
N ASP A 301 -4.67 16.50 -4.27
CA ASP A 301 -3.99 15.21 -4.44
C ASP A 301 -3.36 15.14 -5.84
N ASP A 302 -2.04 15.14 -5.89
CA ASP A 302 -1.23 15.11 -7.11
C ASP A 302 -0.51 13.77 -7.23
N TYR A 303 -1.20 12.77 -7.75
CA TYR A 303 -0.79 11.36 -7.67
C TYR A 303 0.03 10.86 -8.86
N ASP A 304 -0.07 11.45 -10.07
CA ASP A 304 0.62 10.98 -11.28
C ASP A 304 0.91 12.06 -12.34
N SER A 305 0.81 13.34 -12.00
CA SER A 305 1.03 14.46 -12.91
C SER A 305 2.47 14.62 -13.40
N GLU A 306 3.42 13.87 -12.81
CA GLU A 306 4.77 13.70 -13.34
C GLU A 306 4.76 13.16 -14.78
N TYR A 307 3.75 12.40 -15.15
CA TYR A 307 3.62 11.74 -16.44
C TYR A 307 2.74 12.53 -17.40
N ARG A 308 3.11 13.81 -17.62
CA ARG A 308 2.51 14.64 -18.65
C ARG A 308 3.22 14.41 -19.99
N TYR A 309 2.46 14.09 -21.03
CA TYR A 309 2.95 13.75 -22.37
C TYR A 309 2.84 14.91 -23.35
N SER A 310 1.83 15.75 -23.18
CA SER A 310 1.53 16.88 -24.05
C SER A 310 1.07 18.10 -23.26
N GLY A 311 0.97 19.23 -23.91
CA GLY A 311 0.57 20.49 -23.29
C GLY A 311 1.66 21.13 -22.42
N ARG A 312 1.37 22.33 -21.93
CA ARG A 312 2.24 23.04 -20.98
C ARG A 312 2.02 22.51 -19.55
N PRO A 313 3.07 22.38 -18.73
CA PRO A 313 2.89 22.10 -17.33
C PRO A 313 1.99 23.15 -16.66
N VAL A 314 0.95 22.71 -15.97
CA VAL A 314 0.10 23.58 -15.16
C VAL A 314 0.63 23.54 -13.73
N PRO A 315 0.95 24.69 -13.09
CA PRO A 315 1.42 24.73 -11.72
C PRO A 315 0.37 24.15 -10.78
N ALA A 316 0.80 23.53 -9.68
CA ALA A 316 -0.11 23.05 -8.64
C ALA A 316 -1.05 24.16 -8.16
N LEU A 317 -2.23 23.80 -7.69
CA LEU A 317 -3.19 24.74 -7.12
C LEU A 317 -2.59 25.43 -5.88
N GLN A 318 -1.82 24.66 -5.09
CA GLN A 318 -1.06 25.18 -3.94
C GLN A 318 -0.09 26.31 -4.36
N GLY A 319 0.58 26.19 -5.50
CA GLY A 319 1.49 27.23 -5.99
C GLY A 319 0.78 28.54 -6.37
N LEU A 320 -0.53 28.51 -6.61
CA LEU A 320 -1.37 29.66 -6.89
C LEU A 320 -2.06 30.23 -5.63
N ASP A 321 -1.94 29.52 -4.49
CA ASP A 321 -2.57 29.91 -3.24
C ASP A 321 -1.70 30.90 -2.47
N ASP A 322 -2.24 32.11 -2.23
CA ASP A 322 -1.61 33.15 -1.42
C ASP A 322 -2.18 33.20 0.01
N SER A 323 -3.13 32.32 0.34
CA SER A 323 -3.89 32.36 1.60
C SER A 323 -3.54 31.22 2.56
N GLY A 324 -2.70 30.26 2.14
CA GLY A 324 -2.31 29.13 2.96
C GLY A 324 -3.45 28.17 3.30
N ILE A 325 -4.39 27.96 2.36
CA ILE A 325 -5.57 27.11 2.55
C ILE A 325 -5.46 25.75 1.85
N VAL A 326 -4.35 25.48 1.13
CA VAL A 326 -4.17 24.26 0.37
C VAL A 326 -3.20 23.31 1.06
N LEU A 327 -3.68 22.11 1.37
CA LEU A 327 -2.84 20.95 1.68
C LEU A 327 -2.51 20.24 0.35
N TYR A 328 -1.23 20.09 0.03
CA TYR A 328 -0.81 19.46 -1.22
C TYR A 328 -0.20 18.09 -0.96
N GLY A 329 -0.82 17.04 -1.48
CA GLY A 329 -0.38 15.64 -1.35
C GLY A 329 0.26 15.11 -2.62
N GLY A 330 1.33 14.33 -2.48
CA GLY A 330 1.96 13.62 -3.57
C GLY A 330 2.36 12.19 -3.21
N SER A 331 2.48 11.32 -4.21
CA SER A 331 2.67 9.88 -4.01
C SER A 331 3.85 9.35 -4.80
N PHE A 332 4.79 8.67 -4.13
CA PHE A 332 5.84 7.90 -4.81
C PHE A 332 5.36 6.51 -5.28
N SER A 333 4.23 6.03 -4.77
CA SER A 333 3.68 4.72 -5.12
C SER A 333 3.24 4.59 -6.58
N LYS A 334 2.82 5.70 -7.20
CA LYS A 334 2.43 5.76 -8.62
C LYS A 334 3.61 6.07 -9.52
N VAL A 335 4.59 6.76 -8.98
CA VAL A 335 5.77 7.20 -9.73
C VAL A 335 6.85 6.13 -9.77
N LEU A 336 7.02 5.36 -8.69
CA LEU A 336 8.02 4.29 -8.57
C LEU A 336 7.36 2.91 -8.53
N PHE A 337 6.89 2.49 -7.35
CA PHE A 337 6.17 1.22 -7.19
C PHE A 337 5.27 1.24 -5.94
N PRO A 338 4.10 0.58 -5.97
CA PRO A 338 3.11 0.66 -4.89
C PRO A 338 3.59 0.17 -3.53
N ALA A 339 4.45 -0.87 -3.50
CA ALA A 339 4.97 -1.46 -2.26
C ALA A 339 5.98 -0.57 -1.54
N LEU A 340 6.47 0.51 -2.15
CA LEU A 340 7.35 1.49 -1.49
C LEU A 340 6.66 2.14 -0.30
N ARG A 341 5.35 2.35 -0.38
CA ARG A 341 4.54 2.94 0.69
C ARG A 341 5.11 4.24 1.23
N LEU A 342 5.56 5.13 0.34
CA LEU A 342 5.94 6.49 0.66
C LEU A 342 5.11 7.48 -0.15
N GLY A 343 4.70 8.54 0.53
CA GLY A 343 4.07 9.72 0.00
C GLY A 343 4.48 10.93 0.84
N TYR A 344 3.98 12.08 0.50
CA TYR A 344 4.25 13.30 1.25
C TYR A 344 3.04 14.23 1.19
N ILE A 345 3.02 15.16 2.14
CA ILE A 345 2.07 16.26 2.14
C ILE A 345 2.80 17.55 2.48
N VAL A 346 2.47 18.63 1.78
CA VAL A 346 2.85 20.00 2.13
C VAL A 346 1.72 20.60 2.92
N ILE A 347 2.03 21.04 4.14
CA ILE A 347 1.05 21.43 5.14
C ILE A 347 1.09 22.97 5.30
N PRO A 348 -0.09 23.63 5.29
CA PRO A 348 -0.17 25.04 5.68
C PRO A 348 0.48 25.32 7.05
N PRO A 349 1.22 26.43 7.21
CA PRO A 349 1.95 26.70 8.46
C PRO A 349 1.09 26.62 9.74
N ASP A 350 -0.13 27.11 9.70
CA ASP A 350 -1.04 27.13 10.85
C ASP A 350 -1.52 25.73 11.29
N LEU A 351 -1.47 24.74 10.38
CA LEU A 351 -1.84 23.36 10.67
C LEU A 351 -0.66 22.49 11.09
N LEU A 352 0.57 22.94 10.82
CA LEU A 352 1.79 22.14 10.98
C LEU A 352 1.94 21.53 12.40
N PRO A 353 1.81 22.28 13.52
CA PRO A 353 1.99 21.69 14.85
C PRO A 353 0.92 20.62 15.18
N ARG A 354 -0.30 20.82 14.69
CA ARG A 354 -1.39 19.85 14.89
C ARG A 354 -1.21 18.61 14.05
N PHE A 355 -0.74 18.78 12.81
CA PHE A 355 -0.47 17.65 11.90
C PHE A 355 0.69 16.80 12.44
N GLU A 356 1.77 17.41 12.87
CA GLU A 356 2.90 16.74 13.51
C GLU A 356 2.46 15.93 14.73
N THR A 357 1.64 16.53 15.61
CA THR A 357 1.07 15.83 16.76
C THR A 357 0.25 14.62 16.33
N ALA A 358 -0.66 14.78 15.36
CA ALA A 358 -1.50 13.67 14.88
C ALA A 358 -0.68 12.56 14.25
N GLN A 359 0.33 12.88 13.43
CA GLN A 359 1.22 11.91 12.82
C GLN A 359 2.04 11.16 13.87
N SER A 360 2.56 11.84 14.90
CA SER A 360 3.30 11.22 15.99
C SER A 360 2.48 10.17 16.75
N LEU A 361 1.17 10.40 16.88
CA LEU A 361 0.23 9.46 17.52
C LEU A 361 -0.23 8.33 16.57
N THR A 362 -0.10 8.49 15.25
CA THR A 362 -0.54 7.51 14.26
C THR A 362 0.55 6.49 13.97
N SER A 363 1.67 6.94 13.46
CA SER A 363 2.75 6.09 12.93
C SER A 363 4.13 6.47 13.48
N ARG A 364 4.24 7.53 14.25
CA ARG A 364 5.45 8.25 14.61
C ARG A 364 6.13 8.87 13.40
N HIS A 365 6.62 8.07 12.48
CA HIS A 365 7.17 8.48 11.18
C HIS A 365 7.07 7.29 10.19
N ALA A 366 7.18 7.58 8.90
CA ALA A 366 7.28 6.54 7.86
C ALA A 366 8.58 5.72 8.03
N PRO A 367 8.67 4.48 7.49
CA PRO A 367 9.83 3.61 7.61
C PRO A 367 11.14 4.31 7.22
N MET A 368 12.16 4.21 8.07
CA MET A 368 13.39 5.00 7.94
C MET A 368 14.26 4.58 6.76
N LEU A 369 14.38 3.26 6.51
CA LEU A 369 15.25 2.75 5.46
C LEU A 369 14.79 3.22 4.08
N GLU A 370 13.50 3.15 3.82
CA GLU A 370 12.90 3.60 2.57
C GLU A 370 13.09 5.09 2.35
N GLN A 371 13.03 5.88 3.43
CA GLN A 371 13.32 7.32 3.36
C GLN A 371 14.79 7.59 3.03
N LEU A 372 15.73 6.85 3.60
CA LEU A 372 17.16 6.96 3.29
C LEU A 372 17.43 6.64 1.82
N VAL A 373 16.91 5.51 1.35
CA VAL A 373 17.11 5.04 -0.03
C VAL A 373 16.50 6.02 -1.03
N LEU A 374 15.28 6.48 -0.79
CA LEU A 374 14.62 7.45 -1.67
C LEU A 374 15.35 8.80 -1.70
N THR A 375 15.89 9.25 -0.56
CA THR A 375 16.71 10.47 -0.50
C THR A 375 17.90 10.39 -1.46
N GLU A 376 18.66 9.31 -1.39
CA GLU A 376 19.83 9.11 -2.28
C GLU A 376 19.39 8.96 -3.74
N PHE A 377 18.30 8.24 -4.00
CA PHE A 377 17.75 8.07 -5.34
C PHE A 377 17.34 9.41 -5.99
N ILE A 378 16.77 10.34 -5.21
CA ILE A 378 16.45 11.68 -5.68
C ILE A 378 17.72 12.52 -5.86
N ARG A 379 18.60 12.60 -4.85
CA ARG A 379 19.77 13.46 -4.84
C ARG A 379 20.80 13.10 -5.93
N GLU A 380 20.96 11.81 -6.24
CA GLU A 380 21.80 11.34 -7.33
C GLU A 380 21.17 11.50 -8.72
N GLY A 381 19.98 12.10 -8.81
CA GLY A 381 19.26 12.39 -10.05
C GLY A 381 18.65 11.15 -10.71
N HIS A 382 18.61 9.99 -10.03
CA HIS A 382 18.02 8.76 -10.56
C HIS A 382 16.50 8.90 -10.71
N PHE A 383 15.86 9.56 -9.76
CA PHE A 383 14.43 9.84 -9.80
C PHE A 383 14.04 10.62 -11.06
N GLY A 384 14.70 11.73 -11.32
CA GLY A 384 14.41 12.54 -12.51
C GLY A 384 14.69 11.81 -13.84
N ARG A 385 15.74 10.95 -13.88
CA ARG A 385 16.01 10.10 -15.05
C ARG A 385 14.93 9.05 -15.25
N HIS A 386 14.45 8.44 -14.17
CA HIS A 386 13.36 7.47 -14.21
C HIS A 386 12.07 8.11 -14.74
N ILE A 387 11.65 9.26 -14.20
CA ILE A 387 10.45 9.96 -14.67
C ILE A 387 10.53 10.28 -16.17
N ARG A 388 11.66 10.84 -16.65
CA ARG A 388 11.81 11.17 -18.09
C ARG A 388 11.67 9.93 -18.97
N ARG A 389 12.35 8.83 -18.61
CA ARG A 389 12.25 7.58 -19.35
C ARG A 389 10.83 7.01 -19.34
N MET A 390 10.16 7.01 -18.19
CA MET A 390 8.80 6.47 -18.11
C MET A 390 7.79 7.35 -18.86
N ARG A 391 7.99 8.66 -18.89
CA ARG A 391 7.15 9.58 -19.67
C ARG A 391 7.16 9.23 -21.15
N GLU A 392 8.32 8.98 -21.73
CA GLU A 392 8.46 8.57 -23.14
C GLU A 392 7.77 7.22 -23.41
N ILE A 393 8.01 6.24 -22.55
CA ILE A 393 7.41 4.90 -22.68
C ILE A 393 5.88 4.94 -22.52
N TYR A 394 5.37 5.71 -21.57
CA TYR A 394 3.92 5.80 -21.38
C TYR A 394 3.22 6.57 -22.51
N ALA A 395 3.87 7.58 -23.08
CA ALA A 395 3.38 8.26 -24.28
C ALA A 395 3.27 7.29 -25.47
N GLU A 396 4.28 6.44 -25.70
CA GLU A 396 4.26 5.37 -26.71
C GLU A 396 3.10 4.39 -26.45
N ARG A 397 2.98 3.89 -25.22
CA ARG A 397 1.93 2.93 -24.82
C ARG A 397 0.53 3.50 -25.01
N LEU A 398 0.32 4.77 -24.68
CA LEU A 398 -0.94 5.48 -24.93
C LEU A 398 -1.22 5.58 -26.43
N SER A 399 -0.24 5.96 -27.23
CA SER A 399 -0.36 6.04 -28.69
C SER A 399 -0.78 4.70 -29.31
N VAL A 400 -0.15 3.60 -28.87
CA VAL A 400 -0.53 2.24 -29.32
C VAL A 400 -1.95 1.92 -28.90
N LEU A 401 -2.34 2.20 -27.64
CA LEU A 401 -3.71 1.96 -27.18
C LEU A 401 -4.74 2.69 -28.04
N LEU A 402 -4.51 3.99 -28.29
CA LEU A 402 -5.46 4.82 -29.07
C LEU A 402 -5.58 4.34 -30.52
N ALA A 403 -4.47 3.99 -31.17
CA ALA A 403 -4.48 3.48 -32.54
C ALA A 403 -5.21 2.14 -32.66
N GLU A 404 -4.91 1.19 -31.80
CA GLU A 404 -5.54 -0.14 -31.80
C GLU A 404 -7.03 -0.04 -31.42
N ALA A 405 -7.37 0.80 -30.44
CA ALA A 405 -8.75 1.01 -30.03
C ALA A 405 -9.61 1.64 -31.13
N GLN A 406 -9.08 2.62 -31.85
CA GLN A 406 -9.78 3.20 -32.98
C GLN A 406 -10.09 2.15 -34.07
N ALA A 407 -9.15 1.26 -34.36
CA ALA A 407 -9.30 0.22 -35.35
C ALA A 407 -10.31 -0.88 -34.92
N ALA A 408 -10.25 -1.34 -33.66
CA ALA A 408 -11.00 -2.50 -33.19
C ALA A 408 -12.23 -2.17 -32.33
N LEU A 409 -12.23 -1.06 -31.61
CA LEU A 409 -13.27 -0.70 -30.62
C LEU A 409 -14.15 0.47 -31.04
N GLY A 410 -13.83 1.23 -32.08
CA GLY A 410 -14.50 2.50 -32.41
C GLY A 410 -16.03 2.44 -32.60
N LYS A 411 -16.61 1.25 -32.76
CA LYS A 411 -18.06 1.01 -32.82
C LYS A 411 -18.66 0.50 -31.51
N LEU A 412 -17.84 0.34 -30.46
CA LEU A 412 -18.20 -0.27 -29.17
C LEU A 412 -17.80 0.60 -27.99
N LEU A 413 -16.65 1.24 -28.10
CA LEU A 413 -16.04 2.01 -27.02
C LEU A 413 -15.20 3.15 -27.62
N GLU A 414 -15.46 4.37 -27.18
CA GLU A 414 -14.64 5.54 -27.51
C GLU A 414 -13.65 5.79 -26.37
N ILE A 415 -12.34 5.78 -26.65
CA ILE A 415 -11.31 6.02 -25.65
C ILE A 415 -10.88 7.49 -25.69
N SER A 416 -10.93 8.14 -24.54
CA SER A 416 -10.48 9.52 -24.39
C SER A 416 -8.97 9.64 -24.53
N ASN A 417 -8.50 10.62 -25.31
CA ASN A 417 -7.11 11.01 -25.33
C ASN A 417 -6.81 11.82 -24.06
N VAL A 418 -5.76 11.46 -23.33
CA VAL A 418 -5.33 12.14 -22.11
C VAL A 418 -3.94 12.75 -22.29
N GLU A 419 -3.70 13.87 -21.62
CA GLU A 419 -2.42 14.58 -21.68
C GLU A 419 -1.40 14.08 -20.65
N ALA A 420 -1.85 13.30 -19.67
CA ALA A 420 -1.04 12.85 -18.55
C ALA A 420 -1.55 11.52 -17.96
N GLY A 421 -0.78 10.95 -17.05
CA GLY A 421 -1.19 9.86 -16.16
C GLY A 421 -0.88 8.46 -16.64
N LEU A 422 -1.38 7.46 -15.92
CA LEU A 422 -1.11 6.04 -16.13
C LEU A 422 -2.29 5.31 -16.79
N GLN A 423 -3.40 6.01 -17.00
CA GLN A 423 -4.69 5.46 -17.39
C GLN A 423 -5.53 6.48 -18.14
N THR A 424 -6.53 6.00 -18.82
CA THR A 424 -7.53 6.80 -19.53
C THR A 424 -8.93 6.28 -19.27
N THR A 425 -9.94 6.95 -19.82
CA THR A 425 -11.35 6.55 -19.75
C THR A 425 -11.84 6.17 -21.15
N GLY A 426 -12.60 5.09 -21.21
CA GLY A 426 -13.35 4.68 -22.39
C GLY A 426 -14.85 4.80 -22.14
N TRP A 427 -15.60 5.27 -23.15
CA TRP A 427 -17.05 5.45 -23.11
C TRP A 427 -17.74 4.44 -24.01
N LEU A 428 -18.57 3.59 -23.40
CA LEU A 428 -19.32 2.55 -24.11
C LEU A 428 -20.43 3.19 -24.96
N VAL A 429 -20.66 2.60 -26.12
CA VAL A 429 -21.83 2.99 -26.94
C VAL A 429 -23.13 2.58 -26.23
N GLU A 430 -24.21 3.24 -26.59
CA GLU A 430 -25.56 2.99 -26.03
C GLU A 430 -25.92 1.48 -26.14
N GLY A 431 -26.51 0.95 -25.06
CA GLY A 431 -26.98 -0.43 -24.98
C GLY A 431 -25.95 -1.43 -24.43
N ILE A 432 -24.74 -1.00 -24.05
CA ILE A 432 -23.77 -1.86 -23.34
C ILE A 432 -23.66 -1.39 -21.88
N ASP A 433 -23.95 -2.27 -20.94
CA ASP A 433 -23.80 -2.00 -19.51
C ASP A 433 -22.33 -2.13 -19.07
N ALA A 434 -21.80 -1.14 -18.33
CA ALA A 434 -20.38 -1.08 -17.95
C ALA A 434 -19.98 -2.20 -16.97
N GLU A 435 -20.85 -2.59 -16.02
CA GLU A 435 -20.54 -3.66 -15.08
C GLU A 435 -20.52 -5.03 -15.79
N SER A 436 -21.48 -5.29 -16.68
CA SER A 436 -21.51 -6.49 -17.49
C SER A 436 -20.33 -6.57 -18.45
N ALA A 437 -19.97 -5.44 -19.09
CA ALA A 437 -18.80 -5.31 -19.96
C ALA A 437 -17.50 -5.62 -19.21
N ALA A 438 -17.31 -5.06 -18.02
CA ALA A 438 -16.13 -5.34 -17.19
C ALA A 438 -16.07 -6.81 -16.73
N ALA A 439 -17.22 -7.39 -16.36
CA ALA A 439 -17.29 -8.80 -15.99
C ALA A 439 -16.94 -9.73 -17.17
N ALA A 440 -17.46 -9.43 -18.37
CA ALA A 440 -17.12 -10.19 -19.60
C ALA A 440 -15.62 -10.05 -19.96
N ALA A 441 -15.06 -8.83 -19.87
CA ALA A 441 -13.64 -8.58 -20.10
C ALA A 441 -12.75 -9.36 -19.11
N ALA A 442 -13.15 -9.44 -17.85
CA ALA A 442 -12.40 -10.16 -16.82
C ALA A 442 -12.28 -11.68 -17.12
N THR A 443 -13.27 -12.30 -17.77
CA THR A 443 -13.18 -13.71 -18.21
C THR A 443 -12.12 -13.93 -19.29
N ARG A 444 -11.69 -12.84 -19.96
CA ARG A 444 -10.71 -12.82 -21.05
C ARG A 444 -9.35 -12.23 -20.61
N ASN A 445 -9.09 -12.18 -19.30
CA ASN A 445 -7.88 -11.60 -18.73
C ASN A 445 -7.67 -10.10 -19.07
N VAL A 446 -8.77 -9.35 -19.15
CA VAL A 446 -8.81 -7.90 -19.31
C VAL A 446 -9.47 -7.30 -18.07
N ASP A 447 -8.82 -6.33 -17.42
CA ASP A 447 -9.20 -5.79 -16.11
C ASP A 447 -9.52 -4.29 -16.21
N VAL A 448 -10.68 -3.96 -16.79
CA VAL A 448 -11.23 -2.61 -16.84
C VAL A 448 -12.18 -2.37 -15.68
N LEU A 449 -12.28 -1.14 -15.18
CA LEU A 449 -13.14 -0.82 -14.04
C LEU A 449 -14.26 0.15 -14.42
N PRO A 450 -15.54 -0.19 -14.14
CA PRO A 450 -16.64 0.73 -14.35
C PRO A 450 -16.51 2.01 -13.54
N LEU A 451 -16.80 3.15 -14.15
CA LEU A 451 -16.74 4.46 -13.46
C LEU A 451 -17.80 4.60 -12.35
N SER A 452 -18.88 3.83 -12.41
CA SER A 452 -19.89 3.70 -11.35
C SER A 452 -19.29 3.39 -9.96
N ARG A 453 -18.11 2.78 -9.92
CA ARG A 453 -17.35 2.50 -8.67
C ARG A 453 -16.78 3.75 -8.00
N TYR A 454 -16.69 4.86 -8.73
CA TYR A 454 -16.06 6.09 -8.28
C TYR A 454 -17.05 7.20 -7.97
N GLY A 455 -18.33 7.00 -8.27
CA GLY A 455 -19.38 7.95 -7.96
C GLY A 455 -20.73 7.57 -8.57
N PRO A 456 -21.81 8.20 -8.09
CA PRO A 456 -23.14 8.02 -8.65
C PRO A 456 -23.39 8.92 -9.85
N GLY A 457 -24.34 8.55 -10.67
CA GLY A 457 -24.95 9.43 -11.69
C GLY A 457 -24.89 8.89 -13.11
N PRO A 458 -25.84 9.30 -13.97
CA PRO A 458 -25.94 8.80 -15.34
C PRO A 458 -24.77 9.23 -16.23
N ALA A 459 -24.15 10.37 -15.94
CA ALA A 459 -23.04 10.90 -16.75
C ALA A 459 -21.80 10.00 -16.79
N ILE A 460 -21.64 9.09 -15.82
CA ILE A 460 -20.51 8.17 -15.72
C ILE A 460 -20.90 6.70 -15.90
N ALA A 461 -22.19 6.41 -16.06
CA ALA A 461 -22.72 5.02 -16.08
C ALA A 461 -22.13 4.17 -17.21
N GLY A 462 -21.82 4.76 -18.37
CA GLY A 462 -21.22 4.07 -19.53
C GLY A 462 -19.69 4.12 -19.57
N GLY A 463 -19.02 4.63 -18.54
CA GLY A 463 -17.57 4.80 -18.55
C GLY A 463 -16.81 3.60 -17.98
N LEU A 464 -15.65 3.32 -18.59
CA LEU A 464 -14.66 2.33 -18.13
C LEU A 464 -13.30 2.99 -17.93
N GLN A 465 -12.68 2.77 -16.79
CA GLN A 465 -11.29 3.14 -16.54
C GLN A 465 -10.34 2.10 -17.13
N ILE A 466 -9.34 2.52 -17.88
CA ILE A 466 -8.44 1.69 -18.68
C ILE A 466 -6.99 2.07 -18.37
N GLY A 467 -6.23 1.18 -17.72
CA GLY A 467 -4.81 1.37 -17.46
C GLY A 467 -3.96 0.93 -18.65
N PHE A 468 -2.97 1.71 -19.04
CA PHE A 468 -2.08 1.38 -20.14
C PHE A 468 -0.60 1.36 -19.74
N ALA A 469 -0.25 2.07 -18.70
CA ALA A 469 1.15 2.31 -18.32
C ALA A 469 1.93 1.03 -17.95
N ALA A 470 1.27 0.03 -17.39
CA ALA A 470 1.91 -1.20 -16.95
C ALA A 470 2.13 -2.26 -18.06
N LEU A 471 1.74 -1.98 -19.30
CA LEU A 471 1.65 -2.98 -20.36
C LEU A 471 2.62 -2.71 -21.50
N GLU A 472 3.30 -3.72 -21.98
CA GLU A 472 4.04 -3.66 -23.24
C GLU A 472 3.09 -3.50 -24.45
N PRO A 473 3.55 -2.90 -25.56
CA PRO A 473 2.72 -2.70 -26.77
C PRO A 473 2.04 -3.98 -27.28
N LYS A 474 2.68 -5.15 -27.18
CA LYS A 474 2.12 -6.45 -27.56
C LYS A 474 0.90 -6.81 -26.69
N GLU A 475 1.00 -6.60 -25.39
CA GLU A 475 -0.11 -6.88 -24.45
C GLU A 475 -1.24 -5.86 -24.60
N ILE A 476 -0.96 -4.61 -24.98
CA ILE A 476 -1.99 -3.62 -25.31
C ILE A 476 -2.81 -4.12 -26.51
N ARG A 477 -2.15 -4.56 -27.61
CA ARG A 477 -2.82 -5.11 -28.78
C ARG A 477 -3.70 -6.31 -28.45
N ARG A 478 -3.14 -7.27 -27.69
CA ARG A 478 -3.89 -8.44 -27.20
C ARG A 478 -5.10 -8.00 -26.37
N GLY A 479 -4.91 -7.09 -25.42
CA GLY A 479 -5.95 -6.60 -24.55
C GLY A 479 -7.09 -5.90 -25.31
N VAL A 480 -6.77 -5.08 -26.33
CA VAL A 480 -7.77 -4.44 -27.18
C VAL A 480 -8.58 -5.47 -27.95
N HIS A 481 -7.93 -6.47 -28.53
CA HIS A 481 -8.61 -7.56 -29.23
C HIS A 481 -9.57 -8.33 -28.32
N GLU A 482 -9.12 -8.74 -27.14
CA GLU A 482 -9.94 -9.46 -26.16
C GLU A 482 -11.10 -8.61 -25.62
N LEU A 483 -10.86 -7.30 -25.41
CA LEU A 483 -11.90 -6.37 -25.02
C LEU A 483 -12.96 -6.23 -26.12
N ALA A 484 -12.57 -6.16 -27.40
CA ALA A 484 -13.50 -6.10 -28.52
C ALA A 484 -14.43 -7.32 -28.55
N ILE A 485 -13.89 -8.53 -28.40
CA ILE A 485 -14.69 -9.75 -28.34
C ILE A 485 -15.68 -9.72 -27.16
N ALA A 486 -15.23 -9.27 -25.98
CA ALA A 486 -16.09 -9.17 -24.80
C ALA A 486 -17.27 -8.20 -25.04
N LEU A 487 -16.98 -7.00 -25.57
CA LEU A 487 -17.98 -5.96 -25.81
C LEU A 487 -18.96 -6.34 -26.93
N GLU A 488 -18.50 -7.00 -28.00
CA GLU A 488 -19.39 -7.53 -29.03
C GLU A 488 -20.36 -8.60 -28.48
N GLY A 489 -19.85 -9.46 -27.60
CA GLY A 489 -20.68 -10.45 -26.90
C GLY A 489 -21.82 -9.78 -26.10
N GLU A 490 -21.50 -8.74 -25.33
CA GLU A 490 -22.50 -8.01 -24.53
C GLU A 490 -23.49 -7.24 -25.41
N ARG A 491 -23.05 -6.58 -26.50
CA ARG A 491 -23.94 -5.91 -27.44
C ARG A 491 -24.95 -6.85 -28.11
N ARG A 492 -24.54 -8.09 -28.39
CA ARG A 492 -25.46 -9.10 -28.93
C ARG A 492 -26.50 -9.55 -27.90
N ARG A 493 -26.10 -9.71 -26.64
CA ARG A 493 -27.01 -10.08 -25.53
C ARG A 493 -28.11 -9.06 -25.30
N THR A 494 -27.78 -7.77 -25.36
CA THR A 494 -28.76 -6.68 -25.17
C THR A 494 -29.71 -6.52 -26.34
N ARG A 495 -29.34 -6.94 -27.56
CA ARG A 495 -30.20 -6.91 -28.76
C ARG A 495 -31.18 -8.07 -28.86
N VAL A 496 -30.96 -9.16 -28.10
CA VAL A 496 -31.93 -10.28 -28.03
C VAL A 496 -32.88 -10.00 -26.88
N PRO A 497 -34.19 -9.72 -27.16
CA PRO A 497 -35.14 -9.49 -26.07
C PRO A 497 -35.20 -10.74 -25.19
N ARG A 498 -35.04 -10.57 -23.86
CA ARG A 498 -35.31 -11.64 -22.90
C ARG A 498 -36.74 -12.11 -23.12
N LYS A 499 -36.93 -13.32 -23.70
CA LYS A 499 -38.23 -13.99 -23.64
C LYS A 499 -38.60 -14.10 -22.17
N ARG A 500 -39.65 -13.36 -21.78
CA ARG A 500 -40.25 -13.50 -20.46
C ARG A 500 -40.71 -14.96 -20.36
N SER A 501 -40.07 -15.73 -19.49
CA SER A 501 -40.55 -17.01 -19.00
C SER A 501 -41.56 -16.77 -17.88
#